data_c39f27687be5b84163cc0a1daf36b624
#
_entry.id   c39f27687be5b84163cc0a1daf36b624
#
_cell.length_a   1.000
_cell.length_b   1.000
_cell.length_c   1.000
_cell.angle_alpha   90.00
_cell.angle_beta   90.00
_cell.angle_gamma   90.00
#
_symmetry.space_group_name_H-M   'P 1'
#
loop_
_entity.id
_entity.type
_entity.pdbx_description
1 polymer ?
#
loop_
_entity_poly.entity_id
_entity_poly.type
_entity_poly.pdbx_seq_one_letter_code
_entity_poly.pdbx_strand_id
1 'polypeptide(L)'
;TPVYNSFFSSAIKNVFEYINYKNTAGKIAGLIIVASDHISFKSVQTNLTQLMSYFGVITNPNPVYITVEELDENNQLSKELRLRLENVLDESIKLFEVNR
;
A
#
# COMPACT_ATOMS: atom_id res chain seq x y z
N THR A 1 5.14 -0.05 1.82
CA THR A 1 5.81 0.40 3.04
C THR A 1 6.47 -0.77 3.76
N PRO A 2 7.65 -0.61 4.32
CA PRO A 2 8.17 -1.57 5.29
C PRO A 2 7.37 -1.50 6.59
N VAL A 3 7.45 -2.58 7.38
CA VAL A 3 6.73 -2.68 8.66
C VAL A 3 7.73 -2.61 9.81
N TYR A 4 7.48 -1.69 10.73
CA TYR A 4 8.24 -1.55 11.96
C TYR A 4 7.30 -1.65 13.15
N ASN A 5 7.44 -2.71 13.95
CA ASN A 5 6.60 -2.94 15.14
C ASN A 5 5.10 -2.91 14.81
N SER A 6 4.71 -3.60 13.74
CA SER A 6 3.32 -3.67 13.27
C SER A 6 2.74 -2.32 12.84
N PHE A 7 3.60 -1.38 12.43
CA PHE A 7 3.19 -0.06 11.99
C PHE A 7 3.91 0.31 10.68
N PHE A 8 3.32 1.24 9.92
CA PHE A 8 3.98 1.73 8.71
C PHE A 8 5.14 2.67 9.05
N SER A 9 6.04 2.92 8.10
CA SER A 9 7.25 3.69 8.35
C SER A 9 6.96 5.15 8.70
N SER A 10 7.80 5.72 9.57
CA SER A 10 7.72 7.14 9.92
C SER A 10 7.99 8.05 8.71
N ALA A 11 8.76 7.57 7.73
CA ALA A 11 8.99 8.34 6.50
C ALA A 11 7.70 8.59 5.73
N ILE A 12 6.83 7.58 5.62
CA ILE A 12 5.53 7.72 4.99
C ILE A 12 4.65 8.67 5.79
N LYS A 13 4.61 8.51 7.11
CA LYS A 13 3.86 9.39 8.00
C LYS A 13 4.30 10.84 7.83
N ASN A 14 5.60 11.10 7.80
CA ASN A 14 6.14 12.45 7.63
C ASN A 14 5.73 13.09 6.30
N VAL A 15 5.71 12.32 5.22
CA VAL A 15 5.22 12.82 3.93
C VAL A 15 3.80 13.34 4.06
N PHE A 16 2.91 12.59 4.71
CA PHE A 16 1.51 12.98 4.88
C PHE A 16 1.33 14.16 5.82
N GLU A 17 2.25 14.43 6.73
CA GLU A 17 2.20 15.61 7.58
C GLU A 17 2.35 16.91 6.79
N TYR A 18 2.97 16.87 5.62
CA TYR A 18 3.17 18.03 4.76
C TYR A 18 2.17 18.15 3.61
N ILE A 19 1.26 17.19 3.48
CA ILE A 19 0.29 17.18 2.39
C ILE A 19 -1.03 17.81 2.86
N ASN A 20 -1.55 18.72 2.04
CA ASN A 20 -2.88 19.26 2.25
C ASN A 20 -3.92 18.28 1.73
N TYR A 21 -4.84 17.85 2.60
CA TYR A 21 -5.89 16.90 2.23
C TYR A 21 -6.73 17.34 1.02
N LYS A 22 -6.84 18.64 0.77
CA LYS A 22 -7.56 19.16 -0.41
C LYS A 22 -6.91 18.73 -1.73
N ASN A 23 -5.62 18.46 -1.70
CA ASN A 23 -4.87 18.03 -2.90
C ASN A 23 -4.92 16.52 -3.11
N THR A 24 -5.36 15.76 -2.12
CA THR A 24 -5.39 14.30 -2.18
C THR A 24 -6.79 13.71 -2.27
N ALA A 25 -7.82 14.53 -2.00
CA ALA A 25 -9.20 14.05 -2.04
C ALA A 25 -9.55 13.47 -3.42
N GLY A 26 -10.13 12.29 -3.42
CA GLY A 26 -10.55 11.60 -4.65
C GLY A 26 -9.45 10.84 -5.38
N LYS A 27 -8.20 10.91 -4.92
CA LYS A 27 -7.12 10.10 -5.51
C LYS A 27 -7.27 8.63 -5.11
N ILE A 28 -6.72 7.75 -5.94
CA ILE A 28 -6.74 6.32 -5.71
C ILE A 28 -5.36 5.87 -5.22
N ALA A 29 -5.34 5.04 -4.20
CA ALA A 29 -4.10 4.45 -3.68
C ALA A 29 -4.17 2.93 -3.71
N GLY A 30 -3.10 2.32 -4.19
CA GLY A 30 -2.83 0.90 -3.99
C GLY A 30 -1.75 0.77 -2.91
N LEU A 31 -1.84 -0.25 -2.08
CA LEU A 31 -0.91 -0.47 -0.99
C LEU A 31 -0.01 -1.68 -1.25
N ILE A 32 1.27 -1.48 -1.04
CA ILE A 32 2.28 -2.55 -1.05
C ILE A 32 2.95 -2.55 0.31
N ILE A 33 2.84 -3.68 1.02
CA ILE A 33 3.36 -3.81 2.38
C ILE A 33 4.42 -4.91 2.40
N VAL A 34 5.61 -4.58 2.87
CA VAL A 34 6.74 -5.51 2.95
C VAL A 34 7.07 -5.76 4.41
N ALA A 35 7.09 -7.01 4.84
CA ALA A 35 7.41 -7.38 6.21
C ALA A 35 8.15 -8.72 6.27
N SER A 36 8.73 -9.02 7.43
CA SER A 36 9.39 -10.29 7.65
C SER A 36 8.43 -11.46 7.83
N ASP A 37 7.18 -11.19 8.22
CA ASP A 37 6.14 -12.20 8.41
C ASP A 37 4.76 -11.66 8.03
N HIS A 38 3.75 -12.53 8.06
CA HIS A 38 2.37 -12.17 7.70
C HIS A 38 1.54 -11.62 8.87
N ILE A 39 2.04 -11.70 10.09
CA ILE A 39 1.25 -11.39 11.28
C ILE A 39 0.91 -9.90 11.37
N SER A 40 1.85 -9.06 11.00
CA SER A 40 1.73 -7.60 11.11
C SER A 40 0.98 -6.93 9.95
N PHE A 41 0.68 -7.66 8.89
CA PHE A 41 0.12 -7.04 7.67
C PHE A 41 -1.22 -6.38 7.89
N LYS A 42 -2.13 -7.02 8.60
CA LYS A 42 -3.48 -6.46 8.82
C LYS A 42 -3.46 -5.18 9.65
N SER A 43 -2.64 -5.12 10.68
CA SER A 43 -2.47 -3.90 11.48
C SER A 43 -2.01 -2.74 10.63
N VAL A 44 -0.97 -2.96 9.84
CA VAL A 44 -0.40 -1.92 8.96
C VAL A 44 -1.41 -1.52 7.90
N GLN A 45 -2.11 -2.47 7.29
CA GLN A 45 -3.16 -2.18 6.32
C GLN A 45 -4.23 -1.28 6.91
N THR A 46 -4.72 -1.60 8.11
CA THR A 46 -5.74 -0.82 8.79
C THR A 46 -5.26 0.60 9.05
N ASN A 47 -4.05 0.75 9.57
CA ASN A 47 -3.48 2.06 9.87
C ASN A 47 -3.28 2.91 8.62
N LEU A 48 -2.78 2.31 7.53
CA LEU A 48 -2.61 3.01 6.26
C LEU A 48 -3.96 3.41 5.66
N THR A 49 -4.95 2.53 5.73
CA THR A 49 -6.28 2.82 5.20
C THR A 49 -6.94 3.97 5.97
N GLN A 50 -6.77 4.02 7.29
CA GLN A 50 -7.27 5.14 8.10
C GLN A 50 -6.57 6.44 7.71
N LEU A 51 -5.26 6.41 7.51
CA LEU A 51 -4.51 7.58 7.08
C LEU A 51 -4.99 8.06 5.71
N MET A 52 -5.16 7.15 4.76
CA MET A 52 -5.68 7.49 3.42
C MET A 52 -7.07 8.11 3.51
N SER A 53 -7.94 7.56 4.35
CA SER A 53 -9.31 8.07 4.53
C SER A 53 -9.31 9.49 5.07
N TYR A 54 -8.42 9.81 6.00
CA TYR A 54 -8.27 11.17 6.52
C TYR A 54 -7.95 12.17 5.40
N PHE A 55 -7.15 11.77 4.43
CA PHE A 55 -6.77 12.60 3.29
C PHE A 55 -7.72 12.48 2.10
N GLY A 56 -8.86 11.81 2.27
CA GLY A 56 -9.85 11.66 1.20
C GLY A 56 -9.42 10.76 0.06
N VAL A 57 -8.41 9.93 0.28
CA VAL A 57 -7.89 9.00 -0.72
C VAL A 57 -8.72 7.71 -0.71
N ILE A 58 -9.11 7.25 -1.89
CA ILE A 58 -9.82 5.98 -2.05
C ILE A 58 -8.78 4.87 -2.15
N THR A 59 -8.78 3.96 -1.17
CA THR A 59 -7.80 2.89 -1.10
C THR A 59 -8.33 1.63 -1.75
N ASN A 60 -7.52 1.01 -2.63
CA ASN A 60 -7.82 -0.32 -3.15
C ASN A 60 -7.86 -1.30 -1.97
N PRO A 61 -8.97 -2.04 -1.76
CA PRO A 61 -9.12 -2.94 -0.61
C PRO A 61 -8.23 -4.18 -0.67
N ASN A 62 -7.57 -4.42 -1.79
CA ASN A 62 -6.72 -5.60 -2.00
C ASN A 62 -5.24 -5.20 -2.06
N PRO A 63 -4.57 -5.03 -0.91
CA PRO A 63 -3.15 -4.69 -0.90
C PRO A 63 -2.29 -5.90 -1.30
N VAL A 64 -1.07 -5.63 -1.73
CA VAL A 64 -0.07 -6.67 -1.95
C VAL A 64 0.78 -6.80 -0.70
N TYR A 65 0.87 -8.01 -0.16
CA TYR A 65 1.74 -8.35 0.95
C TYR A 65 2.96 -9.08 0.42
N ILE A 66 4.14 -8.59 0.79
CA ILE A 66 5.41 -9.20 0.40
C ILE A 66 6.19 -9.53 1.66
N THR A 67 6.56 -10.80 1.85
CA THR A 67 7.50 -11.17 2.88
C THR A 67 8.92 -11.09 2.30
N VAL A 68 9.90 -10.87 3.18
CA VAL A 68 11.31 -10.81 2.76
C VAL A 68 11.72 -12.11 2.08
N GLU A 69 11.17 -13.25 2.52
CA GLU A 69 11.46 -14.57 1.93
C GLU A 69 10.99 -14.72 0.48
N GLU A 70 9.97 -13.93 0.06
CA GLU A 70 9.47 -13.98 -1.31
C GLU A 70 10.35 -13.24 -2.30
N LEU A 71 11.32 -12.47 -1.81
CA LEU A 71 12.33 -11.80 -2.64
C LEU A 71 13.55 -12.72 -2.75
N ASP A 72 14.10 -12.87 -3.96
CA ASP A 72 15.30 -13.65 -4.14
C ASP A 72 16.56 -12.88 -3.68
N GLU A 73 17.74 -13.53 -3.74
CA GLU A 73 19.00 -12.93 -3.31
C GLU A 73 19.36 -11.64 -4.06
N ASN A 74 18.82 -11.47 -5.27
CA ASN A 74 19.04 -10.29 -6.09
C ASN A 74 17.87 -9.30 -6.00
N ASN A 75 16.97 -9.50 -5.07
CA ASN A 75 15.72 -8.71 -4.92
C ASN A 75 14.87 -8.71 -6.20
N GLN A 76 14.93 -9.78 -6.97
CA GLN A 76 14.10 -9.93 -8.16
C GLN A 76 12.74 -10.50 -7.79
N LEU A 77 11.72 -10.04 -8.49
CA LEU A 77 10.34 -10.46 -8.27
C LEU A 77 10.09 -11.81 -8.95
N SER A 78 9.45 -12.73 -8.24
CA SER A 78 8.94 -13.95 -8.85
C SER A 78 7.83 -13.62 -9.84
N LYS A 79 7.53 -14.55 -10.73
CA LYS A 79 6.43 -14.38 -11.69
C LYS A 79 5.09 -14.20 -11.00
N GLU A 80 4.85 -14.95 -9.93
CA GLU A 80 3.64 -14.84 -9.12
C GLU A 80 3.53 -13.46 -8.45
N LEU A 81 4.63 -12.97 -7.89
CA LEU A 81 4.64 -11.67 -7.24
C LEU A 81 4.40 -10.53 -8.24
N ARG A 82 5.00 -10.62 -9.42
CA ARG A 82 4.73 -9.66 -10.50
C ARG A 82 3.26 -9.63 -10.86
N LEU A 83 2.63 -10.79 -10.96
CA LEU A 83 1.22 -10.90 -11.29
C LEU A 83 0.36 -10.23 -10.21
N ARG A 84 0.68 -10.42 -8.94
CA ARG A 84 -0.04 -9.74 -7.84
C ARG A 84 0.09 -8.23 -7.94
N LEU A 85 1.28 -7.72 -8.23
CA LEU A 85 1.51 -6.29 -8.39
C LEU A 85 0.75 -5.72 -9.59
N GLU A 86 0.76 -6.41 -10.71
CA GLU A 86 0.00 -6.02 -11.90
C GLU A 86 -1.51 -5.98 -11.62
N ASN A 87 -2.03 -6.97 -10.87
CA ASN A 87 -3.44 -7.01 -10.51
C ASN A 87 -3.84 -5.82 -9.64
N VAL A 88 -3.04 -5.43 -8.67
CA VAL A 88 -3.31 -4.26 -7.83
C VAL A 88 -3.30 -2.99 -8.67
N LEU A 89 -2.37 -2.87 -9.61
CA LEU A 89 -2.31 -1.73 -10.51
C LEU A 89 -3.55 -1.66 -11.39
N ASP A 90 -3.95 -2.76 -12.00
CA ASP A 90 -5.13 -2.82 -12.86
C ASP A 90 -6.42 -2.51 -12.09
N GLU A 91 -6.58 -3.05 -10.89
CA GLU A 91 -7.73 -2.77 -10.03
C GLU A 91 -7.78 -1.29 -9.63
N SER A 92 -6.63 -0.70 -9.33
CA SER A 92 -6.54 0.71 -8.96
C SER A 92 -6.92 1.60 -10.14
N ILE A 93 -6.50 1.25 -11.35
CA ILE A 93 -6.90 1.97 -12.57
C ILE A 93 -8.42 1.89 -12.78
N LYS A 94 -9.02 0.71 -12.58
CA LYS A 94 -10.47 0.56 -12.69
C LYS A 94 -11.22 1.40 -11.67
N LEU A 95 -10.73 1.46 -10.42
CA LEU A 95 -11.32 2.33 -9.40
C LEU A 95 -11.25 3.79 -9.81
N PHE A 96 -10.14 4.22 -10.38
CA PHE A 96 -9.98 5.57 -10.88
C PHE A 96 -11.00 5.89 -11.99
N GLU A 97 -11.19 4.98 -12.93
CA GLU A 97 -12.13 5.17 -14.04
C GLU A 97 -13.58 5.29 -13.56
N VAL A 98 -13.96 4.49 -12.55
CA VAL A 98 -15.32 4.51 -11.98
C VAL A 98 -15.59 5.80 -11.20
N ASN A 99 -14.56 6.34 -10.54
CA ASN A 99 -14.69 7.52 -9.67
C ASN A 99 -14.25 8.82 -10.34
N ARG A 100 -14.02 8.78 -11.62
CA ARG A 100 -13.54 9.92 -12.42
C ARG A 100 -14.62 10.98 -12.64
#